data_88fc7f611b20040c2848cfa4ce5cce17
#
_entry.id   88fc7f611b20040c2848cfa4ce5cce17
#
_cell.length_a   1.000
_cell.length_b   1.000
_cell.length_c   1.000
_cell.angle_alpha   90.00
_cell.angle_beta   90.00
_cell.angle_gamma   90.00
#
_symmetry.space_group_name_H-M   'P 1'
#
loop_
_entity.id
_entity.type
_entity.pdbx_description
1 polymer ?
#
loop_
_entity_poly.entity_id
_entity_poly.type
_entity_poly.pdbx_seq_one_letter_code
_entity_poly.pdbx_strand_id
1 'polypeptide(L)'
;MEKRKKPTLERATWPTRHAMVMHGLAMNLPWLAFVNISFAVMILLRHVLLNTSDPLYPHSPQLTRMVDASMLGIIILSAALILMAWRRIAGISVVLFICSAIWSVSCFWFITQLLLPHVWPLCVILLLAGLTALYFYPEGLLAFVLPLWITLPVASWIRNDGLNLHFFVIWSVFTLILICGRFILLSWFDEAWRRNQQNQLLISRLDALAHQDPLTKTANRRKMEVVLENAVEQKKTFSVIMLDIDYFKRYNDTYGHQAGDDCLT
;
A
#
# COMPACT_ATOMS: atom_id res chain seq x y z
N MET A 1 11.73 25.94 33.01
CA MET A 1 11.48 26.29 31.60
C MET A 1 11.50 25.00 30.80
N GLU A 2 10.33 24.45 30.53
CA GLU A 2 10.14 23.20 29.83
C GLU A 2 10.37 23.42 28.34
N LYS A 3 11.49 22.94 27.80
CA LYS A 3 11.78 23.00 26.37
C LYS A 3 10.73 22.14 25.63
N ARG A 4 9.72 22.77 25.05
CA ARG A 4 8.81 22.12 24.08
C ARG A 4 9.66 21.43 23.02
N LYS A 5 9.69 20.09 23.07
CA LYS A 5 10.18 19.27 21.95
C LYS A 5 9.37 19.68 20.72
N LYS A 6 10.03 20.34 19.75
CA LYS A 6 9.42 20.56 18.43
C LYS A 6 9.00 19.20 17.90
N PRO A 7 7.76 19.03 17.43
CA PRO A 7 7.38 17.80 16.78
C PRO A 7 8.31 17.61 15.59
N THR A 8 9.19 16.64 15.68
CA THR A 8 9.90 16.15 14.51
C THR A 8 8.81 15.61 13.60
N LEU A 9 8.55 16.30 12.50
CA LEU A 9 7.81 15.76 11.37
C LEU A 9 8.65 14.58 10.88
N GLU A 10 8.44 13.41 11.47
CA GLU A 10 8.87 12.14 10.91
C GLU A 10 8.10 11.97 9.60
N ARG A 11 8.61 12.59 8.53
CA ARG A 11 8.17 12.28 7.19
C ARG A 11 8.50 10.81 6.98
N ALA A 12 7.47 10.00 6.85
CA ALA A 12 7.62 8.59 6.51
C ALA A 12 8.44 8.49 5.22
N THR A 13 9.75 8.27 5.37
CA THR A 13 10.65 8.03 4.26
C THR A 13 10.79 6.53 4.12
N TRP A 14 10.46 6.00 2.92
CA TRP A 14 10.61 4.57 2.66
C TRP A 14 12.02 4.30 2.14
N PRO A 15 12.83 3.47 2.82
CA PRO A 15 14.20 3.17 2.40
C PRO A 15 14.23 2.32 1.12
N THR A 16 13.19 1.50 0.88
CA THR A 16 13.09 0.64 -0.30
C THR A 16 11.68 0.68 -0.90
N ARG A 17 11.57 0.36 -2.20
CA ARG A 17 10.27 0.23 -2.88
C ARG A 17 9.41 -0.84 -2.22
N HIS A 18 9.99 -1.93 -1.74
CA HIS A 18 9.29 -2.97 -1.00
C HIS A 18 8.66 -2.44 0.30
N ALA A 19 9.40 -1.62 1.05
CA ALA A 19 8.86 -0.99 2.27
C ALA A 19 7.67 -0.08 1.96
N MET A 20 7.70 0.66 0.84
CA MET A 20 6.58 1.47 0.37
C MET A 20 5.37 0.61 -0.01
N VAL A 21 5.58 -0.52 -0.71
CA VAL A 21 4.52 -1.49 -1.06
C VAL A 21 3.88 -2.07 0.21
N MET A 22 4.69 -2.51 1.17
CA MET A 22 4.17 -3.07 2.44
C MET A 22 3.40 -2.04 3.25
N HIS A 23 3.85 -0.79 3.25
CA HIS A 23 3.10 0.31 3.87
C HIS A 23 1.77 0.55 3.15
N GLY A 24 1.79 0.59 1.82
CA GLY A 24 0.59 0.72 0.99
C GLY A 24 -0.42 -0.39 1.25
N LEU A 25 0.03 -1.65 1.39
CA LEU A 25 -0.85 -2.77 1.75
C LEU A 25 -1.48 -2.58 3.13
N ALA A 26 -0.71 -2.16 4.13
CA ALA A 26 -1.24 -1.91 5.48
C ALA A 26 -2.33 -0.81 5.49
N MET A 27 -2.23 0.18 4.59
CA MET A 27 -3.21 1.26 4.48
C MET A 27 -4.44 0.89 3.64
N ASN A 28 -4.27 0.07 2.59
CA ASN A 28 -5.35 -0.19 1.62
C ASN A 28 -6.11 -1.51 1.87
N LEU A 29 -5.49 -2.52 2.49
CA LEU A 29 -6.18 -3.78 2.80
C LEU A 29 -7.37 -3.60 3.75
N PRO A 30 -7.36 -2.71 4.76
CA PRO A 30 -8.54 -2.42 5.56
C PRO A 30 -9.74 -1.94 4.73
N TRP A 31 -9.52 -1.15 3.67
CA TRP A 31 -10.57 -0.74 2.75
C TRP A 31 -11.16 -1.94 1.99
N LEU A 32 -10.32 -2.80 1.41
CA LEU A 32 -10.76 -3.99 0.71
C LEU A 32 -11.52 -4.95 1.65
N ALA A 33 -11.00 -5.13 2.86
CA ALA A 33 -11.65 -5.94 3.89
C ALA A 33 -13.01 -5.35 4.31
N PHE A 34 -13.10 -4.03 4.45
CA PHE A 34 -14.37 -3.35 4.74
C PHE A 34 -15.42 -3.62 3.64
N VAL A 35 -15.05 -3.50 2.38
CA VAL A 35 -15.95 -3.80 1.25
C VAL A 35 -16.40 -5.27 1.27
N ASN A 36 -15.47 -6.21 1.45
CA ASN A 36 -15.77 -7.64 1.53
C ASN A 36 -16.73 -7.95 2.70
N ILE A 37 -16.42 -7.44 3.88
CA ILE A 37 -17.23 -7.66 5.09
C ILE A 37 -18.63 -7.05 4.93
N SER A 38 -18.71 -5.83 4.38
CA SER A 38 -20.00 -5.14 4.19
C SER A 38 -20.95 -5.94 3.30
N PHE A 39 -20.45 -6.44 2.16
CA PHE A 39 -21.26 -7.28 1.27
C PHE A 39 -21.60 -8.63 1.88
N ALA A 40 -20.63 -9.27 2.56
CA ALA A 40 -20.87 -10.55 3.22
C ALA A 40 -21.94 -10.42 4.34
N VAL A 41 -21.85 -9.38 5.16
CA VAL A 41 -22.84 -9.09 6.21
C VAL A 41 -24.21 -8.77 5.59
N MET A 42 -24.26 -7.96 4.53
CA MET A 42 -25.52 -7.66 3.83
C MET A 42 -26.20 -8.93 3.33
N ILE A 43 -25.44 -9.87 2.75
CA ILE A 43 -25.97 -11.15 2.28
C ILE A 43 -26.41 -12.04 3.46
N LEU A 44 -25.68 -12.07 4.56
CA LEU A 44 -26.08 -12.80 5.77
C LEU A 44 -27.37 -12.25 6.40
N LEU A 45 -27.50 -10.92 6.40
CA LEU A 45 -28.68 -10.24 6.98
C LEU A 45 -29.88 -10.14 6.01
N ARG A 46 -29.80 -10.77 4.84
CA ARG A 46 -30.86 -10.69 3.81
C ARG A 46 -32.26 -10.99 4.32
N HIS A 47 -32.39 -11.97 5.23
CA HIS A 47 -33.68 -12.35 5.82
C HIS A 47 -34.27 -11.23 6.72
N VAL A 48 -33.41 -10.45 7.35
CA VAL A 48 -33.79 -9.33 8.22
C VAL A 48 -34.06 -8.05 7.40
N LEU A 49 -33.17 -7.77 6.43
CA LEU A 49 -33.17 -6.53 5.65
C LEU A 49 -34.32 -6.50 4.63
N LEU A 50 -34.68 -7.64 4.06
CA LEU A 50 -35.66 -7.70 2.97
C LEU A 50 -37.09 -7.96 3.46
N ASN A 51 -37.30 -8.19 4.75
CA ASN A 51 -38.61 -8.38 5.41
C ASN A 51 -39.58 -9.18 4.54
N THR A 52 -39.14 -10.23 3.90
CA THR A 52 -39.84 -10.88 2.81
C THR A 52 -40.64 -12.05 3.29
N SER A 53 -41.92 -11.95 3.11
CA SER A 53 -42.86 -13.07 3.02
C SER A 53 -42.53 -14.00 1.82
N ASP A 54 -41.81 -13.49 0.82
CA ASP A 54 -41.30 -14.31 -0.31
C ASP A 54 -39.88 -14.77 -0.06
N PRO A 55 -39.62 -16.09 -0.04
CA PRO A 55 -38.28 -16.58 0.05
C PRO A 55 -37.51 -16.17 -1.22
N LEU A 56 -36.55 -15.27 -1.10
CA LEU A 56 -35.63 -14.89 -2.18
C LEU A 56 -34.93 -16.11 -2.77
N TYR A 57 -34.91 -17.20 -2.04
CA TYR A 57 -34.32 -18.48 -2.41
C TYR A 57 -35.37 -19.60 -2.24
N PRO A 58 -36.20 -19.82 -3.23
CA PRO A 58 -37.22 -20.92 -3.16
C PRO A 58 -36.56 -22.32 -3.18
N HIS A 59 -35.23 -22.38 -3.26
CA HIS A 59 -34.48 -23.60 -3.53
C HIS A 59 -33.62 -24.03 -2.34
N SER A 60 -33.47 -25.27 -2.18
CA SER A 60 -32.81 -26.09 -1.17
C SER A 60 -32.15 -25.40 0.05
N PRO A 61 -32.50 -25.82 1.28
CA PRO A 61 -31.85 -25.36 2.52
C PRO A 61 -30.33 -25.60 2.54
N GLN A 62 -29.82 -26.49 1.68
CA GLN A 62 -28.40 -26.75 1.54
C GLN A 62 -27.65 -25.59 0.88
N LEU A 63 -28.19 -25.06 -0.23
CA LEU A 63 -27.57 -23.93 -0.94
C LEU A 63 -27.50 -22.67 -0.06
N THR A 64 -28.56 -22.41 0.70
CA THR A 64 -28.61 -21.30 1.66
C THR A 64 -27.50 -21.44 2.71
N ARG A 65 -27.34 -22.62 3.31
CA ARG A 65 -26.28 -22.87 4.29
C ARG A 65 -24.87 -22.74 3.70
N MET A 66 -24.66 -23.18 2.44
CA MET A 66 -23.39 -23.03 1.74
C MET A 66 -23.06 -21.55 1.49
N VAL A 67 -24.02 -20.75 1.09
CA VAL A 67 -23.87 -19.31 0.93
C VAL A 67 -23.51 -18.64 2.26
N ASP A 68 -24.23 -18.97 3.33
CA ASP A 68 -23.96 -18.38 4.66
C ASP A 68 -22.58 -18.77 5.19
N ALA A 69 -22.17 -20.02 5.02
CA ALA A 69 -20.82 -20.48 5.37
C ALA A 69 -19.74 -19.75 4.55
N SER A 70 -19.99 -19.54 3.25
CA SER A 70 -19.09 -18.77 2.38
C SER A 70 -18.92 -17.32 2.84
N MET A 71 -20.01 -16.65 3.22
CA MET A 71 -19.99 -15.29 3.73
C MET A 71 -19.24 -15.18 5.07
N LEU A 72 -19.43 -16.14 5.98
CA LEU A 72 -18.66 -16.20 7.22
C LEU A 72 -17.16 -16.42 6.92
N GLY A 73 -16.83 -17.29 5.96
CA GLY A 73 -15.45 -17.50 5.50
C GLY A 73 -14.81 -16.22 4.98
N ILE A 74 -15.53 -15.43 4.18
CA ILE A 74 -15.07 -14.12 3.67
C ILE A 74 -14.80 -13.13 4.81
N ILE A 75 -15.67 -13.06 5.82
CA ILE A 75 -15.47 -12.18 6.98
C ILE A 75 -14.19 -12.57 7.73
N ILE A 76 -14.01 -13.86 8.01
CA ILE A 76 -12.82 -14.38 8.73
C ILE A 76 -11.54 -14.09 7.92
N LEU A 77 -11.53 -14.38 6.62
CA LEU A 77 -10.38 -14.13 5.75
C LEU A 77 -10.08 -12.65 5.61
N SER A 78 -11.10 -11.78 5.53
CA SER A 78 -10.92 -10.34 5.47
C SER A 78 -10.34 -9.78 6.78
N ALA A 79 -10.76 -10.28 7.93
CA ALA A 79 -10.15 -9.94 9.22
C ALA A 79 -8.69 -10.44 9.31
N ALA A 80 -8.41 -11.65 8.81
CA ALA A 80 -7.05 -12.18 8.73
C ALA A 80 -6.14 -11.32 7.83
N LEU A 81 -6.64 -10.82 6.69
CA LEU A 81 -5.88 -9.92 5.81
C LEU A 81 -5.46 -8.64 6.52
N ILE A 82 -6.34 -8.03 7.32
CA ILE A 82 -6.00 -6.84 8.12
C ILE A 82 -4.89 -7.17 9.11
N LEU A 83 -5.01 -8.28 9.83
CA LEU A 83 -4.02 -8.71 10.82
C LEU A 83 -2.66 -9.02 10.17
N MET A 84 -2.66 -9.71 9.01
CA MET A 84 -1.44 -10.02 8.27
C MET A 84 -0.74 -8.77 7.76
N ALA A 85 -1.51 -7.81 7.23
CA ALA A 85 -0.97 -6.52 6.79
C ALA A 85 -0.33 -5.74 7.95
N TRP A 86 -1.01 -5.69 9.10
CA TRP A 86 -0.51 -5.00 10.29
C TRP A 86 0.76 -5.66 10.84
N ARG A 87 0.79 -7.01 10.90
CA ARG A 87 1.95 -7.78 11.37
C ARG A 87 3.01 -8.04 10.30
N ARG A 88 2.82 -7.56 9.07
CA ARG A 88 3.71 -7.78 7.93
C ARG A 88 4.02 -9.26 7.66
N ILE A 89 3.00 -10.12 7.78
CA ILE A 89 3.14 -11.55 7.56
C ILE A 89 3.13 -11.84 6.06
N ALA A 90 3.99 -12.75 5.62
CA ALA A 90 4.01 -13.23 4.23
C ALA A 90 2.73 -14.04 3.88
N GLY A 91 2.43 -14.17 2.58
CA GLY A 91 1.31 -14.99 2.11
C GLY A 91 -0.01 -14.24 1.91
N ILE A 92 0.00 -12.92 1.93
CA ILE A 92 -1.20 -12.08 1.69
C ILE A 92 -1.87 -12.44 0.35
N SER A 93 -1.09 -12.71 -0.71
CA SER A 93 -1.62 -13.10 -2.04
C SER A 93 -2.41 -14.41 -2.00
N VAL A 94 -2.00 -15.38 -1.19
CA VAL A 94 -2.71 -16.66 -1.04
C VAL A 94 -4.08 -16.44 -0.37
N VAL A 95 -4.13 -15.64 0.70
CA VAL A 95 -5.39 -15.33 1.39
C VAL A 95 -6.32 -14.53 0.49
N LEU A 96 -5.80 -13.60 -0.29
CA LEU A 96 -6.55 -12.84 -1.30
C LEU A 96 -7.13 -13.77 -2.36
N PHE A 97 -6.37 -14.76 -2.84
CA PHE A 97 -6.84 -15.75 -3.81
C PHE A 97 -7.97 -16.59 -3.23
N ILE A 98 -7.83 -17.10 -2.00
CA ILE A 98 -8.87 -17.91 -1.34
C ILE A 98 -10.14 -17.09 -1.15
N CYS A 99 -10.03 -15.85 -0.68
CA CYS A 99 -11.15 -14.93 -0.51
C CYS A 99 -11.87 -14.68 -1.84
N SER A 100 -11.12 -14.42 -2.91
CA SER A 100 -11.66 -14.22 -4.25
C SER A 100 -12.29 -15.48 -4.83
N ALA A 101 -11.71 -16.64 -4.59
CA ALA A 101 -12.27 -17.92 -5.03
C ALA A 101 -13.63 -18.20 -4.36
N ILE A 102 -13.77 -17.91 -3.07
CA ILE A 102 -15.05 -18.03 -2.36
C ILE A 102 -16.08 -17.04 -2.95
N TRP A 103 -15.70 -15.79 -3.22
CA TRP A 103 -16.57 -14.85 -3.90
C TRP A 103 -16.96 -15.31 -5.30
N SER A 104 -16.01 -15.85 -6.06
CA SER A 104 -16.19 -16.40 -7.40
C SER A 104 -17.25 -17.50 -7.42
N VAL A 105 -17.12 -18.48 -6.55
CA VAL A 105 -18.10 -19.60 -6.40
C VAL A 105 -19.46 -19.07 -5.96
N SER A 106 -19.50 -18.14 -5.01
CA SER A 106 -20.75 -17.55 -4.53
C SER A 106 -21.48 -16.77 -5.63
N CYS A 107 -20.75 -15.93 -6.38
CA CYS A 107 -21.30 -15.18 -7.51
C CYS A 107 -21.79 -16.10 -8.63
N PHE A 108 -21.04 -17.18 -8.90
CA PHE A 108 -21.47 -18.21 -9.86
C PHE A 108 -22.82 -18.84 -9.45
N TRP A 109 -23.00 -19.23 -8.19
CA TRP A 109 -24.27 -19.74 -7.69
C TRP A 109 -25.39 -18.70 -7.74
N PHE A 110 -25.10 -17.46 -7.40
CA PHE A 110 -26.09 -16.37 -7.48
C PHE A 110 -26.62 -16.17 -8.90
N ILE A 111 -25.74 -16.29 -9.91
CA ILE A 111 -26.13 -16.10 -11.32
C ILE A 111 -26.82 -17.34 -11.88
N THR A 112 -26.31 -18.54 -11.63
CA THR A 112 -26.74 -19.77 -12.30
C THR A 112 -27.85 -20.51 -11.58
N GLN A 113 -27.82 -20.58 -10.25
CA GLN A 113 -28.76 -21.34 -9.43
C GLN A 113 -29.89 -20.48 -8.86
N LEU A 114 -29.53 -19.30 -8.36
CA LEU A 114 -30.46 -18.39 -7.71
C LEU A 114 -31.07 -17.36 -8.66
N LEU A 115 -30.55 -17.27 -9.88
CA LEU A 115 -31.02 -16.38 -10.96
C LEU A 115 -31.19 -14.90 -10.52
N LEU A 116 -30.34 -14.46 -9.58
CA LEU A 116 -30.43 -13.10 -9.04
C LEU A 116 -30.06 -12.06 -10.12
N PRO A 117 -30.93 -11.09 -10.42
CA PRO A 117 -30.70 -10.13 -11.52
C PRO A 117 -29.58 -9.11 -11.21
N HIS A 118 -29.28 -8.88 -9.93
CA HIS A 118 -28.45 -7.76 -9.48
C HIS A 118 -27.07 -8.18 -8.95
N VAL A 119 -26.52 -9.32 -9.36
CA VAL A 119 -25.18 -9.78 -8.95
C VAL A 119 -24.05 -9.00 -9.64
N TRP A 120 -24.31 -8.45 -10.82
CA TRP A 120 -23.37 -7.69 -11.61
C TRP A 120 -22.72 -6.51 -10.89
N PRO A 121 -23.52 -5.62 -10.24
CA PRO A 121 -22.94 -4.50 -9.48
C PRO A 121 -22.01 -4.97 -8.37
N LEU A 122 -22.35 -6.07 -7.67
CA LEU A 122 -21.52 -6.64 -6.63
C LEU A 122 -20.13 -7.03 -7.18
N CYS A 123 -20.10 -7.79 -8.27
CA CYS A 123 -18.85 -8.23 -8.89
C CYS A 123 -18.01 -7.04 -9.38
N VAL A 124 -18.65 -6.05 -10.02
CA VAL A 124 -17.99 -4.83 -10.49
C VAL A 124 -17.37 -4.06 -9.33
N ILE A 125 -18.11 -3.88 -8.23
CA ILE A 125 -17.59 -3.17 -7.04
C ILE A 125 -16.43 -3.94 -6.42
N LEU A 126 -16.50 -5.26 -6.31
CA LEU A 126 -15.40 -6.09 -5.79
C LEU A 126 -14.15 -6.00 -6.68
N LEU A 127 -14.30 -6.01 -8.01
CA LEU A 127 -13.19 -5.86 -8.95
C LEU A 127 -12.54 -4.48 -8.86
N LEU A 128 -13.35 -3.41 -8.76
CA LEU A 128 -12.87 -2.04 -8.57
C LEU A 128 -12.20 -1.85 -7.21
N ALA A 129 -12.76 -2.42 -6.14
CA ALA A 129 -12.16 -2.39 -4.81
C ALA A 129 -10.82 -3.13 -4.79
N GLY A 130 -10.74 -4.29 -5.44
CA GLY A 130 -9.49 -5.02 -5.61
C GLY A 130 -8.45 -4.22 -6.40
N LEU A 131 -8.86 -3.59 -7.51
CA LEU A 131 -7.99 -2.73 -8.29
C LEU A 131 -7.45 -1.57 -7.45
N THR A 132 -8.31 -0.80 -6.80
CA THR A 132 -7.90 0.38 -6.02
C THR A 132 -7.07 0.04 -4.78
N ALA A 133 -7.28 -1.14 -4.18
CA ALA A 133 -6.50 -1.58 -3.04
C ALA A 133 -5.14 -2.18 -3.41
N LEU A 134 -5.00 -2.80 -4.59
CA LEU A 134 -3.88 -3.69 -4.92
C LEU A 134 -3.11 -3.32 -6.20
N TYR A 135 -3.42 -2.19 -6.86
CA TYR A 135 -2.82 -1.80 -8.15
C TYR A 135 -1.28 -1.80 -8.16
N PHE A 136 -0.65 -1.51 -7.03
CA PHE A 136 0.80 -1.46 -6.84
C PHE A 136 1.40 -2.81 -6.41
N TYR A 137 0.56 -3.83 -6.11
CA TYR A 137 0.96 -5.17 -5.69
C TYR A 137 0.47 -6.22 -6.69
N PRO A 138 1.25 -6.52 -7.77
CA PRO A 138 0.78 -7.33 -8.91
C PRO A 138 0.31 -8.73 -8.55
N GLU A 139 1.04 -9.42 -7.66
CA GLU A 139 0.70 -10.78 -7.23
C GLU A 139 -0.65 -10.84 -6.52
N GLY A 140 -0.89 -9.91 -5.60
CA GLY A 140 -2.15 -9.82 -4.87
C GLY A 140 -3.29 -9.35 -5.76
N LEU A 141 -3.03 -8.43 -6.69
CA LEU A 141 -4.03 -7.96 -7.66
C LEU A 141 -4.51 -9.12 -8.53
N LEU A 142 -3.59 -9.87 -9.13
CA LEU A 142 -3.96 -11.03 -9.96
C LEU A 142 -4.66 -12.10 -9.14
N ALA A 143 -4.19 -12.39 -7.93
CA ALA A 143 -4.79 -13.35 -7.03
C ALA A 143 -6.25 -13.00 -6.69
N PHE A 144 -6.55 -11.70 -6.50
CA PHE A 144 -7.90 -11.28 -6.14
C PHE A 144 -8.81 -11.05 -7.36
N VAL A 145 -8.30 -10.42 -8.42
CA VAL A 145 -9.12 -10.02 -9.58
C VAL A 145 -9.43 -11.18 -10.51
N LEU A 146 -8.45 -12.07 -10.77
CA LEU A 146 -8.56 -13.07 -11.83
C LEU A 146 -9.72 -14.08 -11.62
N PRO A 147 -9.92 -14.68 -10.42
CA PRO A 147 -11.03 -15.60 -10.20
C PRO A 147 -12.39 -14.94 -10.44
N LEU A 148 -12.61 -13.76 -9.88
CA LEU A 148 -13.85 -12.98 -10.05
C LEU A 148 -14.05 -12.54 -11.50
N TRP A 149 -12.99 -12.14 -12.19
CA TRP A 149 -13.04 -11.68 -13.57
C TRP A 149 -13.46 -12.80 -14.53
N ILE A 150 -12.98 -14.02 -14.32
CA ILE A 150 -13.34 -15.20 -15.13
C ILE A 150 -14.78 -15.66 -14.85
N THR A 151 -15.24 -15.56 -13.61
CA THR A 151 -16.55 -16.07 -13.19
C THR A 151 -17.70 -15.48 -13.99
N LEU A 152 -17.67 -14.17 -14.26
CA LEU A 152 -18.78 -13.48 -14.93
C LEU A 152 -19.00 -13.96 -16.38
N PRO A 153 -17.97 -14.05 -17.25
CA PRO A 153 -18.12 -14.61 -18.59
C PRO A 153 -18.60 -16.06 -18.58
N VAL A 154 -18.03 -16.88 -17.67
CA VAL A 154 -18.39 -18.30 -17.56
C VAL A 154 -19.84 -18.48 -17.10
N ALA A 155 -20.26 -17.73 -16.07
CA ALA A 155 -21.64 -17.78 -15.59
C ALA A 155 -22.65 -17.26 -16.63
N SER A 156 -22.27 -16.19 -17.37
CA SER A 156 -23.08 -15.65 -18.45
C SER A 156 -23.25 -16.63 -19.60
N TRP A 157 -22.18 -17.34 -19.96
CA TRP A 157 -22.22 -18.38 -21.00
C TRP A 157 -23.19 -19.50 -20.64
N ILE A 158 -23.06 -20.04 -19.42
CA ILE A 158 -23.87 -21.16 -18.95
C ILE A 158 -25.35 -20.74 -18.86
N ARG A 159 -25.62 -19.53 -18.38
CA ARG A 159 -26.98 -19.02 -18.19
C ARG A 159 -27.72 -18.80 -19.51
N ASN A 160 -27.02 -18.34 -20.55
CA ASN A 160 -27.62 -17.91 -21.82
C ASN A 160 -27.50 -19.01 -22.91
N ASP A 161 -27.04 -20.21 -22.59
CA ASP A 161 -26.74 -21.30 -23.54
C ASP A 161 -25.90 -20.86 -24.73
N GLY A 162 -24.97 -19.93 -24.52
CA GLY A 162 -24.07 -19.45 -25.56
C GLY A 162 -23.54 -18.03 -25.37
N LEU A 163 -22.89 -17.53 -26.44
CA LEU A 163 -22.28 -16.20 -26.48
C LEU A 163 -23.34 -15.10 -26.62
N ASN A 164 -23.46 -14.26 -25.61
CA ASN A 164 -24.21 -13.00 -25.72
C ASN A 164 -23.27 -11.87 -26.12
N LEU A 165 -23.35 -11.41 -27.39
CA LEU A 165 -22.47 -10.39 -27.94
C LEU A 165 -22.50 -9.08 -27.13
N HIS A 166 -23.68 -8.63 -26.70
CA HIS A 166 -23.81 -7.41 -25.88
C HIS A 166 -23.04 -7.53 -24.58
N PHE A 167 -23.13 -8.68 -23.93
CA PHE A 167 -22.36 -8.96 -22.72
C PHE A 167 -20.87 -8.86 -22.96
N PHE A 168 -20.36 -9.52 -24.00
CA PHE A 168 -18.91 -9.52 -24.29
C PHE A 168 -18.38 -8.13 -24.63
N VAL A 169 -19.16 -7.30 -25.34
CA VAL A 169 -18.77 -5.92 -25.62
C VAL A 169 -18.66 -5.12 -24.31
N ILE A 170 -19.67 -5.18 -23.45
CA ILE A 170 -19.66 -4.48 -22.16
C ILE A 170 -18.49 -4.96 -21.30
N TRP A 171 -18.28 -6.29 -21.24
CA TRP A 171 -17.20 -6.90 -20.46
C TRP A 171 -15.81 -6.51 -20.98
N SER A 172 -15.62 -6.44 -22.30
CA SER A 172 -14.39 -6.00 -22.91
C SER A 172 -14.09 -4.53 -22.60
N VAL A 173 -15.08 -3.65 -22.67
CA VAL A 173 -14.96 -2.24 -22.31
C VAL A 173 -14.61 -2.11 -20.81
N PHE A 174 -15.29 -2.87 -19.94
CA PHE A 174 -15.00 -2.88 -18.51
C PHE A 174 -13.57 -3.37 -18.22
N THR A 175 -13.13 -4.42 -18.92
CA THR A 175 -11.75 -4.91 -18.80
C THR A 175 -10.73 -3.86 -19.22
N LEU A 176 -11.00 -3.14 -20.31
CA LEU A 176 -10.15 -2.05 -20.76
C LEU A 176 -10.08 -0.94 -19.69
N ILE A 177 -11.21 -0.59 -19.06
CA ILE A 177 -11.25 0.38 -17.97
C ILE A 177 -10.39 -0.08 -16.79
N LEU A 178 -10.46 -1.37 -16.39
CA LEU A 178 -9.61 -1.91 -15.32
C LEU A 178 -8.12 -1.81 -15.66
N ILE A 179 -7.74 -2.15 -16.88
CA ILE A 179 -6.36 -2.10 -17.36
C ILE A 179 -5.87 -0.64 -17.37
N CYS A 180 -6.60 0.26 -18.00
CA CYS A 180 -6.24 1.69 -18.06
C CYS A 180 -6.19 2.31 -16.65
N GLY A 181 -7.19 2.00 -15.82
CA GLY A 181 -7.23 2.45 -14.42
C GLY A 181 -5.99 2.00 -13.63
N ARG A 182 -5.59 0.73 -13.81
CA ARG A 182 -4.35 0.24 -13.18
C ARG A 182 -3.11 1.00 -13.63
N PHE A 183 -2.97 1.27 -14.93
CA PHE A 183 -1.82 2.02 -15.44
C PHE A 183 -1.76 3.44 -14.88
N ILE A 184 -2.90 4.12 -14.80
CA ILE A 184 -2.98 5.48 -14.23
C ILE A 184 -2.60 5.45 -12.75
N LEU A 185 -3.18 4.55 -11.96
CA LEU A 185 -2.89 4.43 -10.53
C LEU A 185 -1.43 4.05 -10.28
N LEU A 186 -0.87 3.14 -11.09
CA LEU A 186 0.52 2.73 -10.97
C LEU A 186 1.48 3.89 -11.31
N SER A 187 1.15 4.72 -12.30
CA SER A 187 1.96 5.89 -12.64
C SER A 187 2.03 6.90 -11.48
N TRP A 188 0.93 7.08 -10.74
CA TRP A 188 0.92 7.91 -9.53
C TRP A 188 1.78 7.33 -8.39
N PHE A 189 1.73 6.01 -8.22
CA PHE A 189 2.57 5.33 -7.23
C PHE A 189 4.06 5.46 -7.57
N ASP A 190 4.42 5.27 -8.84
CA ASP A 190 5.80 5.42 -9.30
C ASP A 190 6.29 6.87 -9.22
N GLU A 191 5.41 7.84 -9.47
CA GLU A 191 5.72 9.26 -9.27
C GLU A 191 5.93 9.59 -7.78
N ALA A 192 5.08 9.07 -6.89
CA ALA A 192 5.25 9.22 -5.46
C ALA A 192 6.58 8.61 -4.97
N TRP A 193 6.97 7.46 -5.53
CA TRP A 193 8.27 6.85 -5.25
C TRP A 193 9.44 7.74 -5.71
N ARG A 194 9.39 8.26 -6.94
CA ARG A 194 10.42 9.18 -7.47
C ARG A 194 10.57 10.43 -6.61
N ARG A 195 9.44 11.05 -6.21
CA ARG A 195 9.46 12.21 -5.31
C ARG A 195 10.06 11.89 -3.95
N ASN A 196 9.78 10.72 -3.39
CA ASN A 196 10.40 10.28 -2.14
C ASN A 196 11.93 10.18 -2.27
N GLN A 197 12.43 9.61 -3.36
CA GLN A 197 13.87 9.53 -3.65
C GLN A 197 14.53 10.91 -3.77
N GLN A 198 13.90 11.81 -4.53
CA GLN A 198 14.39 13.18 -4.69
C GLN A 198 14.42 13.93 -3.35
N ASN A 199 13.38 13.78 -2.53
CA ASN A 199 13.34 14.39 -1.20
C ASN A 199 14.45 13.86 -0.29
N GLN A 200 14.74 12.55 -0.30
CA GLN A 200 15.85 11.98 0.47
C GLN A 200 17.19 12.56 0.03
N LEU A 201 17.41 12.68 -1.29
CA LEU A 201 18.62 13.29 -1.83
C LEU A 201 18.75 14.76 -1.42
N LEU A 202 17.67 15.53 -1.48
CA LEU A 202 17.68 16.93 -1.04
C LEU A 202 17.97 17.06 0.46
N ILE A 203 17.36 16.20 1.29
CA ILE A 203 17.60 16.19 2.74
C ILE A 203 19.07 15.90 3.02
N SER A 204 19.67 14.90 2.35
CA SER A 204 21.07 14.56 2.54
C SER A 204 22.03 15.70 2.13
N ARG A 205 21.70 16.40 1.02
CA ARG A 205 22.48 17.55 0.58
C ARG A 205 22.36 18.73 1.57
N LEU A 206 21.15 19.00 2.07
CA LEU A 206 20.94 20.04 3.08
C LEU A 206 21.64 19.70 4.39
N ASP A 207 21.65 18.42 4.80
CA ASP A 207 22.39 17.98 5.98
C ASP A 207 23.90 18.19 5.81
N ALA A 208 24.44 17.81 4.63
CA ALA A 208 25.84 18.07 4.34
C ALA A 208 26.19 19.56 4.38
N LEU A 209 25.40 20.43 3.73
CA LEU A 209 25.62 21.88 3.76
C LEU A 209 25.51 22.48 5.16
N ALA A 210 24.62 21.93 6.00
CA ALA A 210 24.43 22.44 7.37
C ALA A 210 25.50 21.97 8.36
N HIS A 211 26.16 20.82 8.10
CA HIS A 211 27.01 20.15 9.07
C HIS A 211 28.45 19.90 8.61
N GLN A 212 28.80 20.22 7.36
CA GLN A 212 30.15 20.08 6.84
C GLN A 212 30.76 21.43 6.50
N ASP A 213 32.07 21.52 6.63
CA ASP A 213 32.84 22.63 6.11
C ASP A 213 32.94 22.51 4.57
N PRO A 214 32.70 23.58 3.81
CA PRO A 214 32.68 23.51 2.35
C PRO A 214 34.04 23.20 1.71
N LEU A 215 35.14 23.58 2.36
CA LEU A 215 36.49 23.38 1.87
C LEU A 215 36.99 21.96 2.19
N THR A 216 37.08 21.64 3.46
CA THR A 216 37.71 20.40 3.96
C THR A 216 36.74 19.19 3.97
N LYS A 217 35.45 19.42 3.79
CA LYS A 217 34.40 18.39 3.92
C LYS A 217 34.32 17.69 5.29
N THR A 218 35.08 18.17 6.26
CA THR A 218 34.99 17.71 7.65
C THR A 218 33.77 18.29 8.36
N ALA A 219 33.50 17.80 9.57
CA ALA A 219 32.39 18.33 10.38
C ALA A 219 32.67 19.80 10.75
N ASN A 220 31.70 20.67 10.47
CA ASN A 220 31.80 22.08 10.87
C ASN A 220 31.50 22.26 12.38
N ARG A 221 31.71 23.45 12.91
CA ARG A 221 31.46 23.81 14.31
C ARG A 221 30.06 23.37 14.79
N ARG A 222 29.02 23.60 13.97
CA ARG A 222 27.65 23.24 14.32
C ARG A 222 27.47 21.73 14.52
N LYS A 223 28.09 20.89 13.67
CA LYS A 223 28.06 19.44 13.82
C LYS A 223 28.78 18.99 15.09
N MET A 224 29.93 19.60 15.37
CA MET A 224 30.69 19.32 16.59
C MET A 224 29.84 19.60 17.85
N GLU A 225 29.19 20.76 17.91
CA GLU A 225 28.32 21.13 19.04
C GLU A 225 27.20 20.09 19.25
N VAL A 226 26.51 19.66 18.18
CA VAL A 226 25.44 18.63 18.25
C VAL A 226 26.01 17.28 18.74
N VAL A 227 27.19 16.88 18.26
CA VAL A 227 27.82 15.59 18.67
C VAL A 227 28.19 15.65 20.15
N LEU A 228 28.74 16.75 20.63
CA LEU A 228 29.11 16.94 22.04
C LEU A 228 27.88 16.96 22.95
N GLU A 229 26.83 17.71 22.59
CA GLU A 229 25.58 17.72 23.34
C GLU A 229 24.99 16.31 23.47
N ASN A 230 24.91 15.55 22.38
CA ASN A 230 24.42 14.16 22.37
C ASN A 230 25.29 13.22 23.25
N ALA A 231 26.60 13.39 23.22
CA ALA A 231 27.51 12.57 24.05
C ALA A 231 27.30 12.86 25.54
N VAL A 232 27.12 14.13 25.91
CA VAL A 232 26.83 14.53 27.29
C VAL A 232 25.47 14.02 27.75
N GLU A 233 24.40 14.18 26.93
CA GLU A 233 23.06 13.68 27.25
C GLU A 233 23.04 12.17 27.43
N GLN A 234 23.78 11.42 26.59
CA GLN A 234 23.90 9.97 26.68
C GLN A 234 24.90 9.49 27.74
N LYS A 235 25.53 10.41 28.47
CA LYS A 235 26.57 10.11 29.48
C LYS A 235 27.70 9.23 28.95
N LYS A 236 28.06 9.41 27.66
CA LYS A 236 29.18 8.69 27.03
C LYS A 236 30.50 9.35 27.44
N THR A 237 31.51 8.55 27.68
CA THR A 237 32.87 9.02 27.90
C THR A 237 33.46 9.46 26.55
N PHE A 238 34.04 10.65 26.48
CA PHE A 238 34.70 11.17 25.28
C PHE A 238 35.92 12.01 25.68
N SER A 239 36.82 12.19 24.73
CA SER A 239 37.96 13.09 24.87
C SER A 239 37.88 14.15 23.76
N VAL A 240 38.30 15.36 24.04
CA VAL A 240 38.39 16.45 23.07
C VAL A 240 39.85 16.81 22.87
N ILE A 241 40.29 16.86 21.60
CA ILE A 241 41.61 17.32 21.19
C ILE A 241 41.40 18.59 20.39
N MET A 242 42.10 19.65 20.73
CA MET A 242 42.10 20.91 19.97
C MET A 242 43.44 21.02 19.27
N LEU A 243 43.39 21.24 17.96
CA LEU A 243 44.58 21.42 17.10
C LEU A 243 44.51 22.78 16.43
N ASP A 244 45.64 23.43 16.26
CA ASP A 244 45.81 24.66 15.52
C ASP A 244 47.05 24.57 14.64
N ILE A 245 47.08 25.32 13.52
CA ILE A 245 48.21 25.36 12.60
C ILE A 245 49.02 26.61 12.90
N ASP A 246 50.26 26.39 13.37
CA ASP A 246 51.16 27.45 13.69
C ASP A 246 51.49 28.30 12.45
N TYR A 247 51.43 29.63 12.61
CA TYR A 247 51.78 30.59 11.57
C TYR A 247 50.93 30.50 10.27
N PHE A 248 49.74 29.88 10.26
CA PHE A 248 48.91 29.68 9.06
C PHE A 248 48.58 31.02 8.36
N LYS A 249 48.34 32.08 9.13
CA LYS A 249 48.14 33.42 8.56
C LYS A 249 49.33 33.87 7.75
N ARG A 250 50.58 33.71 8.28
CA ARG A 250 51.82 34.06 7.58
C ARG A 250 52.01 33.26 6.30
N TYR A 251 51.61 31.99 6.33
CA TYR A 251 51.64 31.13 5.15
C TYR A 251 50.69 31.68 4.06
N ASN A 252 49.45 32.03 4.41
CA ASN A 252 48.48 32.64 3.48
C ASN A 252 48.99 34.01 2.93
N ASP A 253 49.55 34.85 3.78
CA ASP A 253 50.09 36.18 3.38
C ASP A 253 51.29 36.04 2.41
N THR A 254 52.04 34.92 2.50
CA THR A 254 53.23 34.69 1.65
C THR A 254 52.86 33.95 0.34
N TYR A 255 51.97 32.98 0.38
CA TYR A 255 51.71 32.07 -0.77
C TYR A 255 50.31 32.26 -1.35
N GLY A 256 49.48 33.11 -0.75
CA GLY A 256 48.13 33.35 -1.16
C GLY A 256 47.11 32.37 -0.53
N HIS A 257 45.85 32.80 -0.49
CA HIS A 257 44.74 32.05 0.12
C HIS A 257 44.51 30.69 -0.56
N GLN A 258 44.73 30.60 -1.90
CA GLN A 258 44.58 29.35 -2.62
C GLN A 258 45.54 28.29 -2.12
N ALA A 259 46.82 28.66 -1.88
CA ALA A 259 47.81 27.75 -1.32
C ALA A 259 47.45 27.34 0.13
N GLY A 260 46.82 28.22 0.89
CA GLY A 260 46.29 27.91 2.22
C GLY A 260 45.14 26.93 2.18
N ASP A 261 44.22 27.13 1.25
CA ASP A 261 43.10 26.20 1.05
C ASP A 261 43.59 24.81 0.65
N ASP A 262 44.58 24.72 -0.26
CA ASP A 262 45.23 23.46 -0.67
C ASP A 262 45.99 22.79 0.49
N CYS A 263 46.50 23.58 1.44
CA CYS A 263 47.16 23.05 2.65
C CYS A 263 46.16 22.42 3.64
N LEU A 264 44.90 22.85 3.62
CA LEU A 264 43.83 22.35 4.52
C LEU A 264 43.11 21.14 3.99
N THR A 265 43.27 20.79 2.71
CA THR A 265 42.60 19.66 2.04
C THR A 265 43.57 18.51 1.81
#